data_a85f79d759615915bef73809139d5980
#
_entry.id   a85f79d759615915bef73809139d5980
#
_cell.length_a   1.000
_cell.length_b   1.000
_cell.length_c   1.000
_cell.angle_alpha   90.00
_cell.angle_beta   90.00
_cell.angle_gamma   90.00
#
_symmetry.space_group_name_H-M   'P 1'
#
loop_
_entity.id
_entity.type
_entity.pdbx_description
1 polymer ?
#
loop_
_entity_poly.entity_id
_entity_poly.type
_entity_poly.pdbx_seq_one_letter_code
_entity_poly.pdbx_strand_id
1 'polypeptide(L)'
;GVPSQAILQRYLEETFPGKQAVDVRFRDKSHGWIATYIDVDFSDGTSYHGANRRNDPYERIFQHNIALRPCCHNCKFCTFPRTGDLTMGDFWGIQKIDPSQTDGKGTSMVFLNNEKGRQLFTWFQPQTDSKQMHVNLATIPNRLKAAYPPHPGRSVFFPLLRTKSMEEIVKMVMDNQHDIGLVGIHTVGNFGGALTYFALYKVLCDLG
;
A
#
# COMPACT_ATOMS: atom_id res chain seq x y z
N GLY A 1 1.73 -2.06 5.10
CA GLY A 1 3.15 -1.80 5.38
C GLY A 1 3.37 -0.34 5.74
N VAL A 2 4.54 -0.03 6.29
CA VAL A 2 4.87 1.32 6.74
C VAL A 2 6.18 1.75 6.07
N PRO A 3 6.22 2.91 5.38
CA PRO A 3 7.47 3.50 4.91
C PRO A 3 8.39 3.88 6.06
N SER A 4 9.66 4.13 5.79
CA SER A 4 10.57 4.63 6.81
C SER A 4 10.25 6.10 7.15
N GLN A 5 10.53 6.51 8.37
CA GLN A 5 10.36 7.90 8.81
C GLN A 5 11.22 8.85 7.97
N ALA A 6 12.40 8.43 7.53
CA ALA A 6 13.28 9.22 6.70
C ALA A 6 12.64 9.60 5.34
N ILE A 7 11.76 8.77 4.79
CA ILE A 7 11.02 9.10 3.56
C ILE A 7 9.99 10.21 3.82
N LEU A 8 9.30 10.17 4.94
CA LEU A 8 8.37 11.23 5.32
C LEU A 8 9.10 12.55 5.57
N GLN A 9 10.18 12.51 6.33
CA GLN A 9 10.99 13.70 6.61
C GLN A 9 11.48 14.33 5.30
N ARG A 10 12.02 13.53 4.40
CA ARG A 10 12.47 14.02 3.11
C ARG A 10 11.34 14.62 2.27
N TYR A 11 10.17 13.99 2.25
CA TYR A 11 8.98 14.54 1.60
C TYR A 11 8.65 15.94 2.12
N LEU A 12 8.62 16.09 3.45
CA LEU A 12 8.31 17.38 4.08
C LEU A 12 9.36 18.45 3.74
N GLU A 13 10.65 18.10 3.77
CA GLU A 13 11.75 19.00 3.44
C GLU A 13 11.73 19.44 1.96
N GLU A 14 11.45 18.52 1.03
CA GLU A 14 11.41 18.80 -0.41
C GLU A 14 10.13 19.57 -0.82
N THR A 15 8.99 19.24 -0.20
CA THR A 15 7.69 19.79 -0.59
C THR A 15 7.42 21.14 0.08
N PHE A 16 7.93 21.33 1.31
CA PHE A 16 7.69 22.52 2.12
C PHE A 16 9.00 23.12 2.65
N PRO A 17 9.87 23.61 1.77
CA PRO A 17 11.17 24.11 2.18
C PRO A 17 11.04 25.28 3.18
N GLY A 18 11.79 25.20 4.27
CA GLY A 18 11.80 26.20 5.34
C GLY A 18 10.61 26.15 6.30
N LYS A 19 9.66 25.23 6.13
CA LYS A 19 8.54 25.05 7.06
C LYS A 19 8.80 23.89 8.02
N GLN A 20 8.39 24.06 9.27
CA GLN A 20 8.44 23.01 10.29
C GLN A 20 7.06 22.40 10.47
N ALA A 21 6.88 21.16 10.05
CA ALA A 21 5.66 20.40 10.28
C ALA A 21 5.51 20.08 11.77
N VAL A 22 4.33 20.37 12.35
CA VAL A 22 3.98 20.07 13.73
C VAL A 22 2.95 18.95 13.85
N ASP A 23 2.14 18.75 12.81
CA ASP A 23 1.22 17.63 12.70
C ASP A 23 1.13 17.14 11.25
N VAL A 24 1.02 15.83 11.06
CA VAL A 24 0.85 15.21 9.76
C VAL A 24 -0.27 14.18 9.84
N ARG A 25 -1.37 14.46 9.17
CA ARG A 25 -2.51 13.56 9.08
C ARG A 25 -2.49 12.83 7.74
N PHE A 26 -2.18 11.55 7.80
CA PHE A 26 -2.30 10.66 6.65
C PHE A 26 -3.76 10.26 6.48
N ARG A 27 -4.29 10.36 5.29
CA ARG A 27 -5.65 9.94 5.01
C ARG A 27 -6.70 10.79 5.73
N ASP A 28 -6.65 12.10 5.55
CA ASP A 28 -7.75 12.96 5.92
C ASP A 28 -9.03 12.53 5.17
N LYS A 29 -10.14 12.40 5.90
CA LYS A 29 -11.43 11.93 5.40
C LYS A 29 -12.46 13.03 5.20
N SER A 30 -12.08 14.30 5.30
CA SER A 30 -12.96 15.45 5.11
C SER A 30 -13.66 15.44 3.75
N HIS A 31 -13.03 14.83 2.75
CA HIS A 31 -13.55 14.65 1.39
C HIS A 31 -14.13 13.24 1.13
N GLY A 32 -14.46 12.50 2.18
CA GLY A 32 -15.05 11.17 2.09
C GLY A 32 -14.06 10.02 2.31
N TRP A 33 -14.60 8.82 2.50
CA TRP A 33 -13.81 7.66 2.91
C TRP A 33 -12.82 7.16 1.85
N ILE A 34 -13.16 7.30 0.57
CA ILE A 34 -12.31 6.83 -0.55
C ILE A 34 -11.20 7.84 -0.83
N ALA A 35 -11.43 9.12 -0.55
CA ALA A 35 -10.44 10.16 -0.73
C ALA A 35 -9.34 10.04 0.34
N THR A 36 -8.11 10.00 -0.11
CA THR A 36 -6.94 9.99 0.76
C THR A 36 -6.12 11.23 0.48
N TYR A 37 -6.11 12.13 1.46
CA TYR A 37 -5.33 13.35 1.42
C TYR A 37 -4.32 13.30 2.56
N ILE A 38 -3.15 13.88 2.32
CA ILE A 38 -2.19 14.16 3.37
C ILE A 38 -2.36 15.62 3.79
N ASP A 39 -2.61 15.85 5.05
CA ASP A 39 -2.70 17.19 5.62
C ASP A 39 -1.52 17.45 6.52
N VAL A 40 -0.96 18.65 6.45
CA VAL A 40 0.19 19.06 7.24
C VAL A 40 -0.07 20.41 7.88
N ASP A 41 0.06 20.48 9.19
CA ASP A 41 0.04 21.75 9.93
C ASP A 41 1.48 22.17 10.27
N PHE A 42 1.76 23.45 10.15
CA PHE A 42 3.10 24.02 10.35
C PHE A 42 3.16 24.91 11.59
N SER A 43 4.37 25.04 12.13
CA SER A 43 4.63 25.86 13.34
C SER A 43 4.35 27.36 13.13
N ASP A 44 4.30 27.82 11.89
CA ASP A 44 3.95 29.19 11.53
C ASP A 44 2.42 29.45 11.49
N GLY A 45 1.61 28.44 11.87
CA GLY A 45 0.15 28.51 11.87
C GLY A 45 -0.49 28.28 10.50
N THR A 46 0.28 28.02 9.47
CA THR A 46 -0.26 27.66 8.15
C THR A 46 -0.54 26.17 8.05
N SER A 47 -1.42 25.77 7.14
CA SER A 47 -1.76 24.36 6.88
C SER A 47 -1.70 24.07 5.40
N TYR A 48 -1.33 22.85 5.06
CA TYR A 48 -1.42 22.28 3.72
C TYR A 48 -2.49 21.20 3.71
N HIS A 49 -3.41 21.32 2.77
CA HIS A 49 -4.42 20.30 2.47
C HIS A 49 -4.03 19.67 1.14
N GLY A 50 -3.63 18.40 1.23
CA GLY A 50 -2.95 17.71 0.16
C GLY A 50 -3.73 17.60 -1.13
N ALA A 51 -3.00 17.52 -2.22
CA ALA A 51 -3.53 17.14 -3.51
C ALA A 51 -4.00 15.68 -3.51
N ASN A 52 -4.84 15.34 -4.50
CA ASN A 52 -5.26 13.97 -4.74
C ASN A 52 -4.02 13.02 -4.73
N ARG A 53 -4.14 11.89 -4.04
CA ARG A 53 -3.10 10.84 -3.90
C ARG A 53 -2.38 10.47 -5.20
N ARG A 54 -3.02 10.69 -6.35
CA ARG A 54 -2.42 10.39 -7.67
C ARG A 54 -1.29 11.34 -8.04
N ASN A 55 -1.28 12.53 -7.47
CA ASN A 55 -0.32 13.59 -7.79
C ASN A 55 0.71 13.82 -6.66
N ASP A 56 0.43 13.31 -5.46
CA ASP A 56 1.34 13.45 -4.33
C ASP A 56 2.44 12.38 -4.36
N PRO A 57 3.73 12.75 -4.37
CA PRO A 57 4.83 11.79 -4.48
C PRO A 57 4.92 10.84 -3.28
N TYR A 58 4.62 11.30 -2.05
CA TYR A 58 4.65 10.44 -0.88
C TYR A 58 3.52 9.41 -0.92
N GLU A 59 2.31 9.84 -1.23
CA GLU A 59 1.15 8.95 -1.37
C GLU A 59 1.37 7.92 -2.48
N ARG A 60 1.97 8.31 -3.59
CA ARG A 60 2.32 7.39 -4.66
C ARG A 60 3.33 6.34 -4.22
N ILE A 61 4.41 6.75 -3.55
CA ILE A 61 5.43 5.86 -2.98
C ILE A 61 4.79 4.89 -1.97
N PHE A 62 3.87 5.39 -1.13
CA PHE A 62 3.16 4.58 -0.17
C PHE A 62 2.23 3.56 -0.83
N GLN A 63 1.40 3.97 -1.78
CA GLN A 63 0.43 3.10 -2.45
C GLN A 63 1.10 1.97 -3.25
N HIS A 64 2.24 2.26 -3.87
CA HIS A 64 3.02 1.27 -4.61
C HIS A 64 3.90 0.37 -3.73
N ASN A 65 3.94 0.61 -2.41
CA ASN A 65 4.72 -0.18 -1.45
C ASN A 65 6.24 -0.21 -1.72
N ILE A 66 6.78 0.73 -2.51
CA ILE A 66 8.19 0.71 -2.93
C ILE A 66 9.16 1.00 -1.79
N ALA A 67 8.74 1.85 -0.85
CA ALA A 67 9.55 2.30 0.30
C ALA A 67 9.21 1.59 1.61
N LEU A 68 8.56 0.43 1.58
CA LEU A 68 8.25 -0.31 2.80
C LEU A 68 9.52 -0.66 3.58
N ARG A 69 9.40 -0.70 4.90
CA ARG A 69 10.48 -1.20 5.77
C ARG A 69 10.78 -2.67 5.47
N PRO A 70 12.04 -3.11 5.59
CA PRO A 70 12.41 -4.51 5.34
C PRO A 70 11.56 -5.51 6.14
N CYS A 71 11.20 -5.19 7.38
CA CYS A 71 10.34 -6.03 8.22
C CYS A 71 8.93 -6.25 7.64
N CYS A 72 8.45 -5.36 6.76
CA CYS A 72 7.15 -5.53 6.12
C CYS A 72 7.16 -6.65 5.07
N HIS A 73 8.32 -6.92 4.47
CA HIS A 73 8.48 -8.00 3.49
C HIS A 73 8.58 -9.38 4.13
N ASN A 74 8.92 -9.44 5.44
CA ASN A 74 8.99 -10.67 6.25
C ASN A 74 8.06 -10.59 7.46
N CYS A 75 6.90 -9.96 7.31
CA CYS A 75 5.99 -9.73 8.41
C CYS A 75 5.41 -11.05 8.94
N LYS A 76 5.70 -11.37 10.19
CA LYS A 76 5.21 -12.58 10.86
C LYS A 76 3.71 -12.49 11.25
N PHE A 77 3.13 -11.30 11.18
CA PHE A 77 1.76 -11.03 11.63
C PHE A 77 0.75 -10.89 10.48
N CYS A 78 1.16 -11.13 9.23
CA CYS A 78 0.28 -10.97 8.06
C CYS A 78 -0.40 -12.25 7.60
N THR A 79 -0.14 -13.39 8.26
CA THR A 79 -0.71 -14.70 7.92
C THR A 79 -1.77 -15.14 8.92
N PHE A 80 -2.63 -16.09 8.53
CA PHE A 80 -3.51 -16.78 9.45
C PHE A 80 -2.86 -18.08 9.96
N PRO A 81 -3.16 -18.51 11.22
CA PRO A 81 -3.97 -17.82 12.22
C PRO A 81 -3.28 -16.56 12.77
N ARG A 82 -4.07 -15.56 13.12
CA ARG A 82 -3.57 -14.31 13.72
C ARG A 82 -3.26 -14.52 15.20
N THR A 83 -2.27 -13.79 15.69
CA THR A 83 -1.87 -13.85 17.11
C THR A 83 -2.80 -13.11 18.05
N GLY A 84 -3.52 -12.10 17.56
CA GLY A 84 -4.51 -11.37 18.37
C GLY A 84 -5.86 -12.08 18.42
N ASP A 85 -6.66 -11.80 19.46
CA ASP A 85 -7.99 -12.37 19.62
C ASP A 85 -8.96 -11.87 18.53
N LEU A 86 -8.83 -10.61 18.14
CA LEU A 86 -9.56 -9.97 17.06
C LEU A 86 -8.58 -9.39 16.02
N THR A 87 -8.99 -9.40 14.75
CA THR A 87 -8.31 -8.64 13.69
C THR A 87 -9.32 -7.71 13.04
N MET A 88 -9.02 -6.42 13.04
CA MET A 88 -9.88 -5.39 12.44
C MET A 88 -9.15 -4.71 11.29
N GLY A 89 -9.90 -4.30 10.29
CA GLY A 89 -9.38 -3.55 9.15
C GLY A 89 -10.48 -3.03 8.24
N ASP A 90 -10.10 -2.14 7.33
CA ASP A 90 -11.02 -1.65 6.30
C ASP A 90 -11.42 -2.78 5.35
N PHE A 91 -12.71 -2.92 5.07
CA PHE A 91 -13.20 -3.90 4.11
C PHE A 91 -13.19 -3.32 2.70
N TRP A 92 -12.03 -3.17 2.11
CA TRP A 92 -11.88 -2.71 0.74
C TRP A 92 -12.55 -3.66 -0.25
N GLY A 93 -13.44 -3.12 -1.06
CA GLY A 93 -14.16 -3.89 -2.07
C GLY A 93 -15.49 -4.47 -1.60
N ILE A 94 -15.96 -4.17 -0.39
CA ILE A 94 -17.25 -4.62 0.12
C ILE A 94 -18.40 -4.25 -0.83
N GLN A 95 -18.32 -3.11 -1.50
CA GLN A 95 -19.33 -2.66 -2.46
C GLN A 95 -19.52 -3.62 -3.65
N LYS A 96 -18.54 -4.46 -3.95
CA LYS A 96 -18.62 -5.49 -4.99
C LYS A 96 -19.22 -6.81 -4.48
N ILE A 97 -19.21 -6.99 -3.16
CA ILE A 97 -19.66 -8.21 -2.49
C ILE A 97 -21.07 -8.01 -1.95
N ASP A 98 -21.27 -6.92 -1.24
CA ASP A 98 -22.56 -6.55 -0.65
C ASP A 98 -22.69 -5.01 -0.66
N PRO A 99 -23.31 -4.43 -1.71
CA PRO A 99 -23.52 -2.99 -1.81
C PRO A 99 -24.32 -2.39 -0.65
N SER A 100 -25.18 -3.17 0.01
CA SER A 100 -25.99 -2.69 1.13
C SER A 100 -25.17 -2.34 2.38
N GLN A 101 -23.92 -2.79 2.43
CA GLN A 101 -22.97 -2.55 3.54
C GLN A 101 -22.11 -1.30 3.29
N THR A 102 -22.46 -0.46 2.34
CA THR A 102 -21.74 0.78 2.04
C THR A 102 -22.60 2.01 2.27
N ASP A 103 -22.15 2.88 3.17
CA ASP A 103 -22.78 4.18 3.47
C ASP A 103 -21.89 5.38 3.08
N GLY A 104 -20.78 5.13 2.37
CA GLY A 104 -19.79 6.14 2.01
C GLY A 104 -18.81 6.51 3.13
N LYS A 105 -18.99 5.99 4.35
CA LYS A 105 -18.11 6.24 5.50
C LYS A 105 -17.06 5.13 5.71
N GLY A 106 -17.26 3.99 5.03
CA GLY A 106 -16.41 2.82 5.10
C GLY A 106 -16.91 1.75 6.05
N THR A 107 -16.70 0.51 5.66
CA THR A 107 -17.11 -0.68 6.43
C THR A 107 -15.88 -1.34 7.01
N SER A 108 -15.93 -1.69 8.29
CA SER A 108 -14.88 -2.44 8.96
C SER A 108 -15.11 -3.94 8.80
N MET A 109 -14.03 -4.66 8.60
CA MET A 109 -13.98 -6.11 8.63
C MET A 109 -13.41 -6.56 9.98
N VAL A 110 -14.07 -7.49 10.64
CA VAL A 110 -13.63 -8.06 11.93
C VAL A 110 -13.49 -9.56 11.80
N PHE A 111 -12.31 -10.10 12.05
CA PHE A 111 -12.07 -11.53 12.19
C PHE A 111 -12.01 -11.90 13.67
N LEU A 112 -12.78 -12.92 14.04
CA LEU A 112 -12.77 -13.51 15.38
C LEU A 112 -11.79 -14.68 15.35
N ASN A 113 -10.58 -14.47 15.82
CA ASN A 113 -9.49 -15.42 15.61
C ASN A 113 -9.52 -16.62 16.56
N ASN A 114 -10.16 -16.47 17.73
CA ASN A 114 -10.29 -17.52 18.73
C ASN A 114 -11.55 -17.31 19.59
N GLU A 115 -11.76 -18.19 20.57
CA GLU A 115 -12.94 -18.16 21.43
C GLU A 115 -13.01 -16.88 22.28
N LYS A 116 -11.88 -16.39 22.78
CA LYS A 116 -11.82 -15.14 23.53
C LYS A 116 -12.25 -13.94 22.68
N GLY A 117 -11.83 -13.92 21.41
CA GLY A 117 -12.27 -12.92 20.44
C GLY A 117 -13.78 -13.00 20.17
N ARG A 118 -14.38 -14.21 20.12
CA ARG A 118 -15.84 -14.38 19.99
C ARG A 118 -16.57 -13.81 21.19
N GLN A 119 -16.14 -14.16 22.41
CA GLN A 119 -16.74 -13.67 23.65
C GLN A 119 -16.68 -12.16 23.73
N LEU A 120 -15.52 -11.57 23.41
CA LEU A 120 -15.34 -10.11 23.37
C LEU A 120 -16.28 -9.47 22.33
N PHE A 121 -16.36 -10.02 21.13
CA PHE A 121 -17.24 -9.49 20.10
C PHE A 121 -18.71 -9.56 20.51
N THR A 122 -19.16 -10.68 21.09
CA THR A 122 -20.54 -10.86 21.59
C THR A 122 -20.91 -9.78 22.59
N TRP A 123 -19.97 -9.35 23.43
CA TRP A 123 -20.22 -8.32 24.42
C TRP A 123 -20.51 -6.94 23.82
N PHE A 124 -19.81 -6.53 22.76
CA PHE A 124 -20.02 -5.22 22.14
C PHE A 124 -20.86 -5.24 20.86
N GLN A 125 -21.18 -6.42 20.33
CA GLN A 125 -21.99 -6.58 19.13
C GLN A 125 -23.32 -5.80 19.17
N PRO A 126 -24.07 -5.76 20.30
CA PRO A 126 -25.32 -4.99 20.37
C PRO A 126 -25.16 -3.48 20.12
N GLN A 127 -23.93 -2.97 20.21
CA GLN A 127 -23.60 -1.55 19.98
C GLN A 127 -23.10 -1.31 18.54
N THR A 128 -23.15 -2.32 17.69
CA THR A 128 -22.66 -2.29 16.30
C THR A 128 -23.75 -2.70 15.33
N ASP A 129 -23.74 -2.07 14.15
CA ASP A 129 -24.47 -2.60 13.00
C ASP A 129 -23.54 -3.61 12.31
N SER A 130 -23.67 -4.87 12.65
CA SER A 130 -22.77 -5.94 12.19
C SER A 130 -23.51 -7.09 11.51
N LYS A 131 -22.98 -7.55 10.40
CA LYS A 131 -23.47 -8.68 9.63
C LYS A 131 -22.39 -9.75 9.53
N GLN A 132 -22.74 -10.98 9.92
CA GLN A 132 -21.85 -12.11 9.70
C GLN A 132 -21.81 -12.46 8.21
N MET A 133 -20.61 -12.62 7.69
CA MET A 133 -20.39 -12.99 6.30
C MET A 133 -19.51 -14.22 6.19
N HIS A 134 -19.84 -15.12 5.25
CA HIS A 134 -18.91 -16.17 4.83
C HIS A 134 -17.83 -15.57 3.97
N VAL A 135 -16.62 -15.50 4.51
CA VAL A 135 -15.47 -14.98 3.78
C VAL A 135 -14.74 -16.14 3.11
N ASN A 136 -14.81 -16.18 1.80
CA ASN A 136 -13.90 -17.03 1.05
C ASN A 136 -12.49 -16.42 1.18
N LEU A 137 -11.57 -17.14 1.83
CA LEU A 137 -10.18 -16.70 2.00
C LEU A 137 -9.51 -16.36 0.67
N ALA A 138 -9.97 -16.91 -0.45
CA ALA A 138 -9.46 -16.55 -1.77
C ALA A 138 -9.78 -15.10 -2.16
N THR A 139 -10.89 -14.54 -1.68
CA THR A 139 -11.32 -13.17 -1.99
C THR A 139 -10.74 -12.12 -1.05
N ILE A 140 -10.16 -12.53 0.08
CA ILE A 140 -9.48 -11.62 1.00
C ILE A 140 -8.25 -11.01 0.31
N PRO A 141 -8.03 -9.69 0.42
CA PRO A 141 -6.85 -9.05 -0.13
C PRO A 141 -5.55 -9.73 0.32
N ASN A 142 -4.60 -9.90 -0.59
CA ASN A 142 -3.33 -10.59 -0.31
C ASN A 142 -2.59 -10.02 0.91
N ARG A 143 -2.72 -8.71 1.18
CA ARG A 143 -2.16 -8.05 2.36
C ARG A 143 -2.60 -8.62 3.71
N LEU A 144 -3.68 -9.39 3.74
CA LEU A 144 -4.17 -10.08 4.94
C LEU A 144 -3.71 -11.55 5.01
N LYS A 145 -3.10 -12.09 3.95
CA LYS A 145 -2.70 -13.49 3.84
C LYS A 145 -1.19 -13.69 3.82
N ALA A 146 -0.47 -12.73 3.26
CA ALA A 146 0.97 -12.82 3.08
C ALA A 146 1.64 -11.44 3.18
N ALA A 147 2.93 -11.43 3.49
CA ALA A 147 3.75 -10.25 3.40
C ALA A 147 3.87 -9.77 1.95
N TYR A 148 3.97 -8.46 1.75
CA TYR A 148 4.23 -7.92 0.43
C TYR A 148 5.65 -8.26 -0.02
N PRO A 149 5.84 -8.81 -1.22
CA PRO A 149 7.17 -8.93 -1.79
C PRO A 149 7.80 -7.54 -1.98
N PRO A 150 9.12 -7.44 -2.03
CA PRO A 150 9.77 -6.19 -2.42
C PRO A 150 9.28 -5.73 -3.79
N HIS A 151 9.01 -4.42 -3.91
CA HIS A 151 8.64 -3.84 -5.20
C HIS A 151 9.80 -3.97 -6.20
N PRO A 152 9.58 -4.33 -7.48
CA PRO A 152 10.66 -4.49 -8.46
C PRO A 152 11.58 -3.28 -8.57
N GLY A 153 11.03 -2.06 -8.59
CA GLY A 153 11.80 -0.82 -8.63
C GLY A 153 12.50 -0.43 -7.32
N ARG A 154 12.39 -1.23 -6.25
CA ARG A 154 12.97 -0.88 -4.95
C ARG A 154 14.50 -0.78 -4.99
N SER A 155 15.18 -1.64 -5.75
CA SER A 155 16.63 -1.63 -5.88
C SER A 155 17.16 -0.36 -6.54
N VAL A 156 16.36 0.26 -7.40
CA VAL A 156 16.68 1.52 -8.08
C VAL A 156 16.22 2.72 -7.25
N PHE A 157 15.09 2.63 -6.58
CA PHE A 157 14.49 3.70 -5.81
C PHE A 157 15.42 4.29 -4.74
N PHE A 158 15.99 3.46 -3.87
CA PHE A 158 16.82 3.94 -2.77
C PHE A 158 18.15 4.60 -3.19
N PRO A 159 18.90 4.07 -4.17
CA PRO A 159 20.05 4.78 -4.73
C PRO A 159 19.71 6.15 -5.33
N LEU A 160 18.59 6.26 -6.06
CA LEU A 160 18.14 7.53 -6.65
C LEU A 160 17.80 8.59 -5.61
N LEU A 161 17.35 8.21 -4.42
CA LEU A 161 17.13 9.18 -3.34
C LEU A 161 18.37 9.99 -2.96
N ARG A 162 19.58 9.59 -3.34
CA ARG A 162 20.81 10.35 -3.08
C ARG A 162 21.01 11.53 -4.03
N THR A 163 20.41 11.48 -5.21
CA THR A 163 20.73 12.43 -6.31
C THR A 163 19.50 13.05 -6.96
N LYS A 164 18.30 12.55 -6.66
CA LYS A 164 17.05 12.96 -7.29
C LYS A 164 16.00 13.34 -6.24
N SER A 165 15.10 14.26 -6.60
CA SER A 165 13.91 14.55 -5.80
C SER A 165 12.93 13.38 -5.80
N MET A 166 12.04 13.35 -4.81
CA MET A 166 10.99 12.32 -4.74
C MET A 166 10.06 12.36 -5.95
N GLU A 167 9.76 13.55 -6.46
CA GLU A 167 8.93 13.72 -7.66
C GLU A 167 9.61 13.14 -8.91
N GLU A 168 10.91 13.43 -9.11
CA GLU A 168 11.68 12.86 -10.22
C GLU A 168 11.72 11.33 -10.14
N ILE A 169 11.94 10.77 -8.94
CA ILE A 169 11.99 9.31 -8.75
C ILE A 169 10.64 8.67 -9.06
N VAL A 170 9.55 9.29 -8.62
CA VAL A 170 8.20 8.81 -8.91
C VAL A 170 7.96 8.76 -10.42
N LYS A 171 8.33 9.82 -11.15
CA LYS A 171 8.25 9.84 -12.61
C LYS A 171 9.10 8.75 -13.26
N MET A 172 10.34 8.59 -12.81
CA MET A 172 11.27 7.62 -13.40
C MET A 172 10.89 6.16 -13.13
N VAL A 173 10.45 5.87 -11.91
CA VAL A 173 10.27 4.48 -11.44
C VAL A 173 8.82 4.02 -11.58
N MET A 174 7.85 4.93 -11.55
CA MET A 174 6.43 4.58 -11.54
C MET A 174 5.70 4.99 -12.81
N ASP A 175 6.04 6.14 -13.43
CA ASP A 175 5.34 6.62 -14.63
C ASP A 175 5.93 6.03 -15.90
N ASN A 176 7.22 5.70 -15.89
CA ASN A 176 7.92 5.07 -17.00
C ASN A 176 7.89 3.53 -16.93
N GLN A 177 7.00 2.94 -16.16
CA GLN A 177 6.71 1.51 -16.28
C GLN A 177 6.01 1.28 -17.61
N HIS A 178 6.80 1.15 -18.67
CA HIS A 178 6.33 0.52 -19.89
C HIS A 178 6.19 -0.96 -19.58
N ASP A 179 4.97 -1.48 -19.65
CA ASP A 179 4.74 -2.91 -19.71
C ASP A 179 5.36 -3.41 -21.03
N ILE A 180 6.64 -3.77 -20.99
CA ILE A 180 7.27 -4.48 -22.09
C ILE A 180 6.71 -5.89 -22.04
N GLY A 181 5.65 -6.14 -22.80
CA GLY A 181 5.13 -7.47 -23.02
C GLY A 181 6.14 -8.27 -23.83
N LEU A 182 6.92 -9.14 -23.18
CA LEU A 182 7.72 -10.13 -23.87
C LEU A 182 6.78 -11.21 -24.36
N VAL A 183 6.39 -11.15 -25.64
CA VAL A 183 5.65 -12.23 -26.31
C VAL A 183 6.66 -13.32 -26.65
N GLY A 184 6.81 -14.29 -25.76
CA GLY A 184 7.59 -15.50 -26.03
C GLY A 184 6.79 -16.45 -26.93
N ILE A 185 7.38 -16.88 -28.02
CA ILE A 185 6.88 -18.05 -28.77
C ILE A 185 7.09 -19.25 -27.84
N HIS A 186 6.01 -19.86 -27.42
CA HIS A 186 6.03 -21.05 -26.58
C HIS A 186 6.60 -22.22 -27.40
N THR A 187 7.89 -22.47 -27.29
CA THR A 187 8.54 -23.65 -27.84
C THR A 187 8.83 -24.60 -26.70
N VAL A 188 7.92 -25.52 -26.47
CA VAL A 188 8.18 -26.67 -25.60
C VAL A 188 9.41 -27.40 -26.13
N GLY A 189 10.51 -27.39 -25.38
CA GLY A 189 11.74 -28.11 -25.72
C GLY A 189 12.85 -27.33 -26.41
N ASN A 190 12.71 -26.03 -26.64
CA ASN A 190 13.79 -25.21 -27.22
C ASN A 190 14.58 -24.45 -26.18
N PHE A 191 15.68 -25.03 -25.73
CA PHE A 191 16.56 -24.45 -24.70
C PHE A 191 17.21 -23.12 -25.16
N GLY A 192 17.53 -22.99 -26.47
CA GLY A 192 18.08 -21.77 -27.05
C GLY A 192 17.10 -20.59 -27.00
N GLY A 193 15.83 -20.82 -27.25
CA GLY A 193 14.78 -19.80 -27.14
C GLY A 193 14.61 -19.31 -25.71
N ALA A 194 14.68 -20.19 -24.72
CA ALA A 194 14.58 -19.83 -23.31
C ALA A 194 15.79 -18.99 -22.85
N LEU A 195 17.00 -19.30 -23.31
CA LEU A 195 18.21 -18.53 -23.00
C LEU A 195 18.17 -17.13 -23.65
N THR A 196 17.73 -17.03 -24.89
CA THR A 196 17.59 -15.74 -25.57
C THR A 196 16.55 -14.86 -24.87
N TYR A 197 15.43 -15.44 -24.46
CA TYR A 197 14.40 -14.76 -23.71
C TYR A 197 14.91 -14.24 -22.36
N PHE A 198 15.63 -15.08 -21.63
CA PHE A 198 16.22 -14.70 -20.34
C PHE A 198 17.29 -13.61 -20.50
N ALA A 199 18.16 -13.70 -21.51
CA ALA A 199 19.17 -12.69 -21.79
C ALA A 199 18.52 -11.34 -22.17
N LEU A 200 17.51 -11.35 -23.03
CA LEU A 200 16.77 -10.14 -23.38
C LEU A 200 16.06 -9.52 -22.15
N TYR A 201 15.40 -10.33 -21.36
CA TYR A 201 14.77 -9.88 -20.11
C TYR A 201 15.80 -9.20 -19.19
N LYS A 202 16.97 -9.82 -19.01
CA LYS A 202 18.02 -9.26 -18.16
C LYS A 202 18.56 -7.94 -18.72
N VAL A 203 18.82 -7.86 -20.01
CA VAL A 203 19.25 -6.60 -20.66
C VAL A 203 18.21 -5.51 -20.51
N LEU A 204 16.93 -5.81 -20.68
CA LEU A 204 15.86 -4.83 -20.48
C LEU A 204 15.74 -4.38 -19.04
N CYS A 205 15.94 -5.28 -18.06
CA CYS A 205 16.00 -4.92 -16.63
C CYS A 205 17.22 -4.04 -16.30
N ASP A 206 18.36 -4.27 -16.98
CA ASP A 206 19.60 -3.51 -16.75
C ASP A 206 19.58 -2.13 -17.45
N LEU A 207 18.75 -1.96 -18.48
CA LEU A 207 18.58 -0.70 -19.20
C LEU A 207 17.49 0.21 -18.57
N GLY A 208 16.69 -0.30 -17.60
CA GLY A 208 15.62 0.45 -16.91
C GLY A 208 14.36 0.47 -17.72
#